data_8555e29e9efdded5f6f510f53d1fbce8
#
_entry.id   8555e29e9efdded5f6f510f53d1fbce8
#
_cell.length_a   1.000
_cell.length_b   1.000
_cell.length_c   1.000
_cell.angle_alpha   90.00
_cell.angle_beta   90.00
_cell.angle_gamma   90.00
#
_symmetry.space_group_name_H-M   'P 1'
#
loop_
_entity.id
_entity.type
_entity.pdbx_description
1 polymer ?
#
loop_
_entity_poly.entity_id
_entity_poly.type
_entity_poly.pdbx_seq_one_letter_code
_entity_poly.pdbx_strand_id
1 'polypeptide(L)'
;ETVFQTGSVGKQFTAMAVMMLVDEGKLGLDDSISKYFPDAPVTWKGITVRHLLTHTSGIKDWEGKTDIDYRKDYTEDELVQVAMTLPPDFAPGTQWSYSNTGYVLLGILVHKISGKFYGDFLTERVFAPLGMVSTRVISESDIVKNRAAGYTMEKGKLQNQEWVSPSLNTTADGSLYTTTLDLAKWDAALGSRR
;
A
#
# COMPACT_ATOMS: atom_id res chain seq x y z
N GLU A 1 8.87 14.39 18.98
CA GLU A 1 9.19 13.19 18.19
C GLU A 1 8.91 13.47 16.72
N THR A 2 9.88 13.14 15.85
CA THR A 2 9.73 13.40 14.41
C THR A 2 8.93 12.28 13.76
N VAL A 3 7.96 12.66 12.93
CA VAL A 3 7.12 11.74 12.15
C VAL A 3 7.67 11.68 10.73
N PHE A 4 7.99 10.50 10.25
CA PHE A 4 8.56 10.24 8.93
C PHE A 4 7.60 9.44 8.06
N GLN A 5 7.57 9.73 6.76
CA GLN A 5 6.97 8.85 5.79
C GLN A 5 7.83 7.59 5.65
N THR A 6 7.21 6.42 5.73
CA THR A 6 7.94 5.14 5.74
C THR A 6 8.33 4.67 4.34
N GLY A 7 7.71 5.24 3.31
CA GLY A 7 7.81 4.67 1.98
C GLY A 7 7.47 3.17 2.00
N SER A 8 8.17 2.39 1.24
CA SER A 8 7.90 0.95 1.09
C SER A 8 8.09 0.09 2.35
N VAL A 9 8.66 0.64 3.43
CA VAL A 9 8.63 -0.03 4.75
C VAL A 9 7.18 -0.18 5.24
N GLY A 10 6.26 0.68 4.79
CA GLY A 10 4.83 0.59 5.07
C GLY A 10 4.14 -0.68 4.54
N LYS A 11 4.69 -1.31 3.52
CA LYS A 11 4.11 -2.53 2.91
C LYS A 11 3.92 -3.69 3.90
N GLN A 12 4.76 -3.79 4.92
CA GLN A 12 4.59 -4.80 5.97
C GLN A 12 3.26 -4.64 6.74
N PHE A 13 2.79 -3.42 6.92
CA PHE A 13 1.50 -3.16 7.58
C PHE A 13 0.33 -3.50 6.67
N THR A 14 0.45 -3.19 5.37
CA THR A 14 -0.54 -3.64 4.37
C THR A 14 -0.61 -5.16 4.31
N ALA A 15 0.54 -5.84 4.30
CA ALA A 15 0.59 -7.29 4.37
C ALA A 15 -0.04 -7.83 5.65
N MET A 16 0.19 -7.19 6.81
CA MET A 16 -0.46 -7.56 8.07
C MET A 16 -1.98 -7.43 7.98
N ALA A 17 -2.51 -6.33 7.43
CA ALA A 17 -3.95 -6.16 7.24
C ALA A 17 -4.56 -7.29 6.40
N VAL A 18 -3.89 -7.66 5.31
CA VAL A 18 -4.29 -8.79 4.46
C VAL A 18 -4.26 -10.11 5.26
N MET A 19 -3.18 -10.38 6.00
CA MET A 19 -3.05 -11.61 6.79
C MET A 19 -4.09 -11.70 7.92
N MET A 20 -4.48 -10.58 8.52
CA MET A 20 -5.58 -10.57 9.50
C MET A 20 -6.91 -10.96 8.87
N LEU A 21 -7.20 -10.50 7.65
CA LEU A 21 -8.41 -10.92 6.93
C LEU A 21 -8.35 -12.39 6.51
N VAL A 22 -7.16 -12.92 6.24
CA VAL A 22 -6.94 -14.35 5.97
C VAL A 22 -7.21 -15.17 7.23
N ASP A 23 -6.69 -14.77 8.38
CA ASP A 23 -6.89 -15.43 9.67
C ASP A 23 -8.38 -15.44 10.08
N GLU A 24 -9.11 -14.38 9.74
CA GLU A 24 -10.57 -14.26 9.93
C GLU A 24 -11.38 -15.11 8.92
N GLY A 25 -10.75 -15.78 7.99
CA GLY A 25 -11.42 -16.56 6.93
C GLY A 25 -12.20 -15.73 5.91
N LYS A 26 -11.96 -14.40 5.86
CA LYS A 26 -12.62 -13.48 4.92
C LYS A 26 -11.92 -13.41 3.56
N LEU A 27 -10.68 -13.84 3.50
CA LEU A 27 -9.80 -13.79 2.35
C LEU A 27 -8.91 -15.02 2.31
N GLY A 28 -8.75 -15.63 1.13
CA GLY A 28 -7.80 -16.71 0.91
C GLY A 28 -6.53 -16.21 0.23
N LEU A 29 -5.35 -16.67 0.68
CA LEU A 29 -4.09 -16.35 -0.01
C LEU A 29 -4.06 -16.82 -1.45
N ASP A 30 -4.71 -17.94 -1.74
CA ASP A 30 -4.78 -18.54 -3.07
C ASP A 30 -6.07 -18.17 -3.82
N ASP A 31 -6.90 -17.28 -3.26
CA ASP A 31 -8.04 -16.70 -3.97
C ASP A 31 -7.53 -15.91 -5.18
N SER A 32 -8.16 -16.14 -6.34
CA SER A 32 -7.94 -15.27 -7.50
C SER A 32 -8.43 -13.85 -7.20
N ILE A 33 -7.60 -12.84 -7.49
CA ILE A 33 -7.99 -11.45 -7.33
C ILE A 33 -9.20 -11.05 -8.18
N SER A 34 -9.45 -11.75 -9.30
CA SER A 34 -10.65 -11.54 -10.13
C SER A 34 -11.96 -11.79 -9.38
N LYS A 35 -11.93 -12.53 -8.27
CA LYS A 35 -13.09 -12.69 -7.36
C LYS A 35 -13.53 -11.35 -6.75
N TYR A 36 -12.58 -10.45 -6.53
CA TYR A 36 -12.78 -9.17 -5.83
C TYR A 36 -12.81 -7.97 -6.78
N PHE A 37 -12.31 -8.16 -8.00
CA PHE A 37 -12.30 -7.20 -9.09
C PHE A 37 -13.03 -7.80 -10.29
N PRO A 38 -14.37 -7.75 -10.33
CA PRO A 38 -15.18 -8.47 -11.33
C PRO A 38 -14.92 -8.02 -12.76
N ASP A 39 -14.52 -6.76 -12.96
CA ASP A 39 -14.20 -6.19 -14.28
C ASP A 39 -12.74 -6.46 -14.70
N ALA A 40 -12.00 -7.25 -13.91
CA ALA A 40 -10.60 -7.54 -14.18
C ALA A 40 -10.42 -8.24 -15.55
N PRO A 41 -9.36 -7.86 -16.30
CA PRO A 41 -9.09 -8.49 -17.58
C PRO A 41 -8.78 -9.99 -17.42
N VAL A 42 -8.98 -10.74 -18.47
CA VAL A 42 -8.74 -12.20 -18.47
C VAL A 42 -7.30 -12.55 -18.05
N THR A 43 -6.36 -11.64 -18.26
CA THR A 43 -4.96 -11.79 -17.86
C THR A 43 -4.76 -11.85 -16.34
N TRP A 44 -5.73 -11.36 -15.55
CA TRP A 44 -5.67 -11.41 -14.08
C TRP A 44 -6.22 -12.72 -13.50
N LYS A 45 -6.84 -13.58 -14.30
CA LYS A 45 -7.54 -14.78 -13.83
C LYS A 45 -6.64 -15.74 -13.03
N GLY A 46 -5.35 -15.80 -13.34
CA GLY A 46 -4.37 -16.64 -12.63
C GLY A 46 -3.65 -15.93 -11.48
N ILE A 47 -3.93 -14.63 -11.24
CA ILE A 47 -3.27 -13.88 -10.19
C ILE A 47 -3.99 -14.11 -8.87
N THR A 48 -3.24 -14.46 -7.83
CA THR A 48 -3.75 -14.68 -6.49
C THR A 48 -3.32 -13.55 -5.54
N VAL A 49 -3.95 -13.46 -4.36
CA VAL A 49 -3.55 -12.55 -3.29
C VAL A 49 -2.09 -12.79 -2.89
N ARG A 50 -1.67 -14.06 -2.83
CA ARG A 50 -0.27 -14.46 -2.58
C ARG A 50 0.68 -13.84 -3.60
N HIS A 51 0.34 -13.87 -4.88
CA HIS A 51 1.16 -13.29 -5.93
C HIS A 51 1.36 -11.77 -5.76
N LEU A 52 0.33 -11.02 -5.30
CA LEU A 52 0.47 -9.60 -5.01
C LEU A 52 1.42 -9.37 -3.81
N LEU A 53 1.22 -10.11 -2.71
CA LEU A 53 2.03 -10.00 -1.49
C LEU A 53 3.51 -10.30 -1.75
N THR A 54 3.81 -11.25 -2.63
CA THR A 54 5.18 -11.73 -2.89
C THR A 54 5.84 -11.10 -4.12
N HIS A 55 5.19 -10.11 -4.76
CA HIS A 55 5.69 -9.47 -5.97
C HIS A 55 5.92 -10.43 -7.15
N THR A 56 5.04 -11.43 -7.28
CA THR A 56 5.10 -12.44 -8.34
C THR A 56 3.87 -12.44 -9.22
N SER A 57 3.07 -11.38 -9.18
CA SER A 57 1.80 -11.29 -9.92
C SER A 57 1.97 -11.09 -11.43
N GLY A 58 3.06 -10.48 -11.86
CA GLY A 58 3.25 -10.03 -13.22
C GLY A 58 2.51 -8.74 -13.58
N ILE A 59 1.66 -8.21 -12.68
CA ILE A 59 1.04 -6.89 -12.90
C ILE A 59 2.15 -5.85 -12.98
N LYS A 60 2.16 -5.13 -14.09
CA LYS A 60 3.15 -4.08 -14.35
C LYS A 60 3.08 -2.99 -13.29
N ASP A 61 4.24 -2.55 -12.83
CA ASP A 61 4.30 -1.39 -11.97
C ASP A 61 4.03 -0.12 -12.77
N TRP A 62 3.15 0.73 -12.26
CA TRP A 62 2.83 2.01 -12.88
C TRP A 62 3.89 3.08 -12.62
N GLU A 63 4.74 2.92 -11.61
CA GLU A 63 5.74 3.90 -11.25
C GLU A 63 6.77 4.08 -12.38
N GLY A 64 6.84 5.31 -12.90
CA GLY A 64 7.77 5.69 -13.97
C GLY A 64 7.49 5.10 -15.36
N LYS A 65 6.35 4.39 -15.55
CA LYS A 65 6.05 3.67 -16.81
C LYS A 65 4.63 3.89 -17.33
N THR A 66 3.87 4.81 -16.75
CA THR A 66 2.46 5.02 -17.08
C THR A 66 2.11 6.49 -17.16
N ASP A 67 0.93 6.78 -17.70
CA ASP A 67 0.35 8.12 -17.77
C ASP A 67 -0.30 8.56 -16.44
N ILE A 68 0.07 7.94 -15.30
CA ILE A 68 -0.38 8.43 -13.99
C ILE A 68 0.18 9.83 -13.77
N ASP A 69 -0.73 10.78 -13.65
CA ASP A 69 -0.41 12.13 -13.22
C ASP A 69 -0.44 12.21 -11.68
N TYR A 70 0.73 12.25 -11.05
CA TYR A 70 0.87 12.33 -9.59
C TYR A 70 0.28 13.60 -8.98
N ARG A 71 -0.17 14.55 -9.78
CA ARG A 71 -0.83 15.78 -9.35
C ARG A 71 -2.35 15.71 -9.41
N LYS A 72 -2.89 14.65 -10.04
CA LYS A 72 -4.33 14.40 -10.13
C LYS A 72 -4.78 13.49 -9.00
N ASP A 73 -5.94 13.79 -8.41
CA ASP A 73 -6.62 12.88 -7.51
C ASP A 73 -7.30 11.73 -8.28
N TYR A 74 -7.23 10.54 -7.71
CA TYR A 74 -7.86 9.33 -8.23
C TYR A 74 -8.70 8.67 -7.15
N THR A 75 -9.85 8.18 -7.53
CA THR A 75 -10.60 7.22 -6.70
C THR A 75 -9.91 5.85 -6.72
N GLU A 76 -10.23 4.99 -5.75
CA GLU A 76 -9.73 3.61 -5.75
C GLU A 76 -10.15 2.85 -7.02
N ASP A 77 -11.38 3.07 -7.51
CA ASP A 77 -11.84 2.43 -8.75
C ASP A 77 -11.07 2.95 -9.98
N GLU A 78 -10.73 4.23 -10.06
CA GLU A 78 -9.87 4.76 -11.14
C GLU A 78 -8.46 4.15 -11.07
N LEU A 79 -7.87 3.98 -9.88
CA LEU A 79 -6.58 3.31 -9.72
C LEU A 79 -6.63 1.84 -10.17
N VAL A 80 -7.71 1.13 -9.84
CA VAL A 80 -7.95 -0.24 -10.32
C VAL A 80 -8.06 -0.25 -11.85
N GLN A 81 -8.80 0.67 -12.45
CA GLN A 81 -8.90 0.78 -13.90
C GLN A 81 -7.55 1.03 -14.56
N VAL A 82 -6.74 1.94 -14.03
CA VAL A 82 -5.37 2.15 -14.53
C VAL A 82 -4.57 0.85 -14.48
N ALA A 83 -4.59 0.14 -13.36
CA ALA A 83 -3.88 -1.14 -13.24
C ALA A 83 -4.36 -2.19 -14.26
N MET A 84 -5.67 -2.22 -14.56
CA MET A 84 -6.27 -3.13 -15.54
C MET A 84 -5.86 -2.84 -16.98
N THR A 85 -5.49 -1.61 -17.32
CA THR A 85 -5.02 -1.24 -18.67
C THR A 85 -3.59 -1.68 -18.94
N LEU A 86 -2.82 -1.98 -17.89
CA LEU A 86 -1.41 -2.33 -18.03
C LEU A 86 -1.25 -3.78 -18.48
N PRO A 87 -0.48 -4.05 -19.55
CA PRO A 87 -0.17 -5.42 -19.92
C PRO A 87 0.69 -6.08 -18.83
N PRO A 88 0.47 -7.36 -18.53
CA PRO A 88 1.34 -8.08 -17.60
C PRO A 88 2.76 -8.21 -18.17
N ASP A 89 3.76 -8.10 -17.30
CA ASP A 89 5.17 -8.25 -17.69
C ASP A 89 5.56 -9.74 -17.83
N PHE A 90 4.88 -10.64 -17.08
CA PHE A 90 5.11 -12.09 -17.09
C PHE A 90 3.89 -12.85 -16.54
N ALA A 91 3.86 -14.14 -16.74
CA ALA A 91 2.80 -15.00 -16.21
C ALA A 91 2.88 -15.08 -14.66
N PRO A 92 1.74 -15.09 -13.94
CA PRO A 92 1.73 -15.14 -12.47
C PRO A 92 2.55 -16.31 -11.92
N GLY A 93 3.37 -16.04 -10.91
CA GLY A 93 4.21 -17.02 -10.22
C GLY A 93 5.50 -17.42 -10.95
N THR A 94 5.75 -16.93 -12.16
CA THR A 94 6.92 -17.36 -12.95
C THR A 94 8.18 -16.55 -12.70
N GLN A 95 8.02 -15.29 -12.23
CA GLN A 95 9.13 -14.39 -11.97
C GLN A 95 8.81 -13.52 -10.77
N TRP A 96 9.82 -12.86 -10.24
CA TRP A 96 9.71 -11.83 -9.23
C TRP A 96 9.99 -10.44 -9.85
N SER A 97 9.10 -9.51 -9.62
CA SER A 97 9.32 -8.09 -9.96
C SER A 97 8.58 -7.22 -8.96
N TYR A 98 9.31 -6.34 -8.29
CA TYR A 98 8.73 -5.42 -7.33
C TYR A 98 7.60 -4.59 -7.97
N SER A 99 6.46 -4.48 -7.27
CA SER A 99 5.28 -3.77 -7.79
C SER A 99 4.59 -2.99 -6.68
N ASN A 100 4.55 -1.67 -6.83
CA ASN A 100 3.73 -0.78 -6.02
C ASN A 100 2.24 -0.97 -6.38
N THR A 101 1.93 -1.10 -7.67
CA THR A 101 0.58 -1.39 -8.16
C THR A 101 -0.05 -2.57 -7.43
N GLY A 102 0.71 -3.65 -7.23
CA GLY A 102 0.23 -4.82 -6.48
C GLY A 102 -0.17 -4.49 -5.05
N TYR A 103 0.58 -3.65 -4.35
CA TYR A 103 0.28 -3.25 -2.97
C TYR A 103 -0.84 -2.21 -2.88
N VAL A 104 -1.00 -1.34 -3.85
CA VAL A 104 -2.19 -0.48 -3.95
C VAL A 104 -3.45 -1.35 -4.08
N LEU A 105 -3.43 -2.35 -4.96
CA LEU A 105 -4.55 -3.30 -5.10
C LEU A 105 -4.82 -4.07 -3.80
N LEU A 106 -3.79 -4.44 -3.02
CA LEU A 106 -3.98 -5.07 -1.70
C LEU A 106 -4.68 -4.13 -0.71
N GLY A 107 -4.32 -2.84 -0.67
CA GLY A 107 -5.00 -1.85 0.16
C GLY A 107 -6.48 -1.68 -0.21
N ILE A 108 -6.77 -1.60 -1.50
CA ILE A 108 -8.14 -1.55 -2.02
C ILE A 108 -8.91 -2.84 -1.68
N LEU A 109 -8.23 -3.99 -1.73
CA LEU A 109 -8.81 -5.27 -1.34
C LEU A 109 -9.18 -5.29 0.15
N VAL A 110 -8.31 -4.77 1.01
CA VAL A 110 -8.62 -4.61 2.46
C VAL A 110 -9.88 -3.75 2.64
N HIS A 111 -9.98 -2.63 1.91
CA HIS A 111 -11.17 -1.78 1.96
C HIS A 111 -12.43 -2.54 1.50
N LYS A 112 -12.39 -3.19 0.35
CA LYS A 112 -13.54 -3.94 -0.20
C LYS A 112 -14.06 -5.04 0.75
N ILE A 113 -13.17 -5.72 1.44
CA ILE A 113 -13.53 -6.85 2.32
C ILE A 113 -13.94 -6.39 3.71
N SER A 114 -13.23 -5.41 4.28
CA SER A 114 -13.48 -4.93 5.64
C SER A 114 -14.56 -3.86 5.73
N GLY A 115 -14.87 -3.18 4.62
CA GLY A 115 -15.71 -1.99 4.56
C GLY A 115 -15.05 -0.74 5.15
N LYS A 116 -13.73 -0.78 5.43
CA LYS A 116 -12.95 0.32 6.01
C LYS A 116 -11.75 0.63 5.13
N PHE A 117 -11.47 1.92 4.93
CA PHE A 117 -10.21 2.35 4.34
C PHE A 117 -9.03 1.64 5.05
N TYR A 118 -8.04 1.16 4.30
CA TYR A 118 -6.98 0.31 4.87
C TYR A 118 -6.22 0.99 6.03
N GLY A 119 -6.03 2.31 5.96
CA GLY A 119 -5.40 3.08 7.02
C GLY A 119 -6.21 3.13 8.29
N ASP A 120 -7.55 3.21 8.19
CA ASP A 120 -8.46 3.16 9.34
C ASP A 120 -8.52 1.74 9.92
N PHE A 121 -8.53 0.73 9.05
CA PHE A 121 -8.44 -0.67 9.46
C PHE A 121 -7.17 -0.93 10.27
N LEU A 122 -6.01 -0.48 9.78
CA LEU A 122 -4.73 -0.60 10.48
C LEU A 122 -4.72 0.19 11.80
N THR A 123 -5.29 1.39 11.80
CA THR A 123 -5.36 2.22 13.02
C THR A 123 -6.14 1.50 14.11
N GLU A 124 -7.32 0.97 13.78
CA GLU A 124 -8.17 0.28 14.76
C GLU A 124 -7.59 -1.06 15.22
N ARG A 125 -7.05 -1.84 14.27
CA ARG A 125 -6.70 -3.24 14.51
C ARG A 125 -5.24 -3.48 14.89
N VAL A 126 -4.36 -2.54 14.57
CA VAL A 126 -2.91 -2.68 14.78
C VAL A 126 -2.36 -1.52 15.60
N PHE A 127 -2.52 -0.27 15.13
CA PHE A 127 -1.80 0.84 15.73
C PHE A 127 -2.33 1.19 17.12
N ALA A 128 -3.65 1.29 17.31
CA ALA A 128 -4.25 1.59 18.60
C ALA A 128 -3.97 0.50 19.65
N PRO A 129 -4.18 -0.80 19.36
CA PRO A 129 -3.86 -1.88 20.29
C PRO A 129 -2.38 -1.93 20.71
N LEU A 130 -1.46 -1.56 19.82
CA LEU A 130 -0.02 -1.53 20.12
C LEU A 130 0.45 -0.20 20.73
N GLY A 131 -0.45 0.77 20.89
CA GLY A 131 -0.12 2.10 21.40
C GLY A 131 0.78 2.91 20.43
N MET A 132 0.71 2.65 19.13
CA MET A 132 1.44 3.35 18.06
C MET A 132 0.71 4.65 17.69
N VAL A 133 0.65 5.58 18.65
CA VAL A 133 -0.23 6.76 18.59
C VAL A 133 0.16 7.80 17.53
N SER A 134 1.38 7.74 17.02
CA SER A 134 1.89 8.64 15.97
C SER A 134 1.87 7.99 14.58
N THR A 135 1.45 6.72 14.49
CA THR A 135 1.45 5.97 13.22
C THR A 135 0.08 6.05 12.56
N ARG A 136 0.06 6.47 11.31
CA ARG A 136 -1.17 6.63 10.51
C ARG A 136 -0.87 6.85 9.03
N VAL A 137 -1.89 6.67 8.21
CA VAL A 137 -1.90 7.15 6.83
C VAL A 137 -2.32 8.60 6.85
N ILE A 138 -1.57 9.47 6.17
CA ILE A 138 -1.88 10.89 6.00
C ILE A 138 -1.63 11.31 4.56
N SER A 139 -2.36 12.33 4.11
CA SER A 139 -2.13 12.96 2.82
C SER A 139 -1.23 14.21 2.94
N GLU A 140 -0.82 14.75 1.80
CA GLU A 140 -0.09 16.03 1.77
C GLU A 140 -0.92 17.21 2.28
N SER A 141 -2.26 17.10 2.29
CA SER A 141 -3.17 18.10 2.84
C SER A 141 -3.23 18.12 4.37
N ASP A 142 -2.75 17.06 5.04
CA ASP A 142 -2.86 16.94 6.49
C ASP A 142 -1.80 17.78 7.22
N ILE A 143 -2.23 18.45 8.28
CA ILE A 143 -1.34 19.17 9.18
C ILE A 143 -0.92 18.23 10.30
N VAL A 144 0.33 17.79 10.27
CA VAL A 144 0.89 16.85 11.26
C VAL A 144 2.05 17.49 11.98
N LYS A 145 1.91 17.61 13.32
CA LYS A 145 2.98 18.17 14.16
C LYS A 145 4.24 17.30 14.05
N ASN A 146 5.39 17.97 13.96
CA ASN A 146 6.72 17.32 13.86
C ASN A 146 6.91 16.42 12.61
N ARG A 147 6.14 16.64 11.56
CA ARG A 147 6.33 15.94 10.28
C ARG A 147 7.66 16.35 9.66
N ALA A 148 8.48 15.38 9.29
CA ALA A 148 9.67 15.62 8.49
C ALA A 148 9.27 16.03 7.07
N ALA A 149 9.95 17.04 6.55
CA ALA A 149 9.82 17.39 5.13
C ALA A 149 10.59 16.38 4.26
N GLY A 150 10.07 16.11 3.07
CA GLY A 150 10.78 15.34 2.05
C GLY A 150 11.61 16.27 1.16
N TYR A 151 12.77 15.78 0.72
CA TYR A 151 13.69 16.51 -0.15
C TYR A 151 14.16 15.61 -1.29
N THR A 152 14.48 16.23 -2.41
CA THR A 152 15.12 15.58 -3.55
C THR A 152 16.41 16.32 -3.93
N MET A 153 17.33 15.60 -4.56
CA MET A 153 18.56 16.19 -5.10
C MET A 153 18.46 16.24 -6.63
N GLU A 154 18.33 17.42 -7.20
CA GLU A 154 18.30 17.61 -8.64
C GLU A 154 19.48 18.45 -9.10
N LYS A 155 20.28 17.90 -10.03
CA LYS A 155 21.48 18.56 -10.57
C LYS A 155 22.42 19.15 -9.51
N GLY A 156 22.58 18.42 -8.38
CA GLY A 156 23.42 18.83 -7.26
C GLY A 156 22.81 19.91 -6.36
N LYS A 157 21.54 20.25 -6.52
CA LYS A 157 20.82 21.19 -5.67
C LYS A 157 19.74 20.47 -4.86
N LEU A 158 19.73 20.71 -3.55
CA LEU A 158 18.67 20.24 -2.67
C LEU A 158 17.39 21.04 -2.91
N GLN A 159 16.28 20.35 -3.11
CA GLN A 159 14.96 20.93 -3.33
C GLN A 159 13.94 20.20 -2.45
N ASN A 160 12.78 20.82 -2.21
CA ASN A 160 11.65 20.09 -1.63
C ASN A 160 11.20 18.98 -2.59
N GLN A 161 10.73 17.86 -2.04
CA GLN A 161 10.10 16.83 -2.86
C GLN A 161 8.92 17.42 -3.64
N GLU A 162 8.62 16.84 -4.78
CA GLU A 162 7.44 17.23 -5.54
C GLU A 162 6.15 16.94 -4.74
N TRP A 163 5.15 17.78 -4.94
CA TRP A 163 3.83 17.58 -4.37
C TRP A 163 3.13 16.42 -5.07
N VAL A 164 2.53 15.55 -4.27
CA VAL A 164 1.72 14.42 -4.72
C VAL A 164 0.29 14.63 -4.28
N SER A 165 -0.68 14.29 -5.12
CA SER A 165 -2.10 14.46 -4.80
C SER A 165 -2.49 13.70 -3.52
N PRO A 166 -3.47 14.20 -2.74
CA PRO A 166 -3.91 13.55 -1.51
C PRO A 166 -4.29 12.08 -1.70
N SER A 167 -4.98 11.74 -2.79
CA SER A 167 -5.41 10.38 -3.06
C SER A 167 -4.24 9.41 -3.34
N LEU A 168 -3.23 9.84 -4.09
CA LEU A 168 -2.05 9.03 -4.36
C LEU A 168 -1.11 8.95 -3.15
N ASN A 169 -1.11 9.98 -2.30
CA ASN A 169 -0.31 9.96 -1.08
C ASN A 169 -1.02 9.29 0.11
N THR A 170 -2.08 8.53 -0.14
CA THR A 170 -2.78 7.70 0.85
C THR A 170 -2.87 6.22 0.43
N THR A 171 -2.15 5.83 -0.61
CA THR A 171 -2.14 4.46 -1.13
C THR A 171 -1.32 3.49 -0.26
N ALA A 172 -1.66 2.21 -0.31
CA ALA A 172 -1.14 1.19 0.61
C ALA A 172 0.28 0.69 0.29
N ASP A 173 0.92 1.24 -0.72
CA ASP A 173 2.27 0.88 -1.15
C ASP A 173 3.39 1.62 -0.40
N GLY A 174 3.09 2.78 0.24
CA GLY A 174 4.14 3.53 0.93
C GLY A 174 3.70 4.80 1.68
N SER A 175 2.41 5.05 1.82
CA SER A 175 1.89 6.34 2.36
C SER A 175 1.79 6.42 3.88
N LEU A 176 2.34 5.45 4.59
CA LEU A 176 2.29 5.42 6.05
C LEU A 176 3.32 6.39 6.66
N TYR A 177 2.92 7.08 7.70
CA TYR A 177 3.80 7.90 8.54
C TYR A 177 3.92 7.29 9.93
N THR A 178 5.12 7.35 10.51
CA THR A 178 5.39 6.79 11.84
C THR A 178 6.57 7.49 12.52
N THR A 179 6.82 7.10 13.76
CA THR A 179 8.03 7.47 14.53
C THR A 179 8.89 6.23 14.79
N THR A 180 10.17 6.43 15.09
CA THR A 180 11.06 5.32 15.52
C THR A 180 10.56 4.61 16.77
N LEU A 181 9.91 5.34 17.69
CA LEU A 181 9.35 4.73 18.91
C LEU A 181 8.14 3.84 18.61
N ASP A 182 7.28 4.22 17.67
CA ASP A 182 6.18 3.37 17.26
C ASP A 182 6.67 2.15 16.47
N LEU A 183 7.69 2.30 15.62
CA LEU A 183 8.32 1.15 14.96
C LEU A 183 8.95 0.16 15.97
N ALA A 184 9.52 0.65 17.06
CA ALA A 184 10.03 -0.23 18.12
C ALA A 184 8.91 -1.04 18.81
N LYS A 185 7.71 -0.47 18.98
CA LYS A 185 6.53 -1.20 19.48
C LYS A 185 6.08 -2.27 18.49
N TRP A 186 6.09 -1.93 17.19
CA TRP A 186 5.78 -2.87 16.13
C TRP A 186 6.75 -4.05 16.09
N ASP A 187 8.05 -3.79 16.12
CA ASP A 187 9.09 -4.81 16.16
C ASP A 187 8.93 -5.75 17.36
N ALA A 188 8.70 -5.18 18.55
CA ALA A 188 8.41 -5.95 19.75
C ALA A 188 7.15 -6.82 19.62
N ALA A 189 6.11 -6.32 18.95
CA ALA A 189 4.88 -7.07 18.71
C ALA A 189 5.10 -8.26 17.78
N LEU A 190 5.89 -8.10 16.70
CA LEU A 190 6.24 -9.20 15.80
C LEU A 190 7.02 -10.31 16.50
N GLY A 191 7.87 -9.97 17.45
CA GLY A 191 8.62 -10.95 18.26
C GLY A 191 7.77 -11.63 19.34
N SER A 192 6.66 -11.03 19.75
CA SER A 192 5.74 -11.60 20.73
C SER A 192 4.70 -12.47 20.01
N ARG A 193 4.68 -13.77 20.29
CA ARG A 193 3.64 -14.70 19.79
C ARG A 193 2.27 -14.42 20.43
N ARG A 194 1.80 -13.19 20.43
CA ARG A 194 0.51 -12.79 20.97
C ARG A 194 -0.47 -12.46 19.86
#